data_77a1ea7b0be69f814bce4f1d579f606e
#
_entry.id   77a1ea7b0be69f814bce4f1d579f606e
#
_cell.length_a   1.000
_cell.length_b   1.000
_cell.length_c   1.000
_cell.angle_alpha   90.00
_cell.angle_beta   90.00
_cell.angle_gamma   90.00
#
_symmetry.space_group_name_H-M   'P 1'
#
loop_
_entity.id
_entity.type
_entity.pdbx_description
1 polymer ?
#
loop_
_entity_poly.entity_id
_entity_poly.type
_entity_poly.pdbx_seq_one_letter_code
_entity_poly.pdbx_strand_id
1 'polypeptide(L)'
;MNRPERGAELKRSHNCCQAVLLAFEDLLPYDKESLLMLGSTFGSGMGGMMGTCGALVGAEMVLGILSGRTSGMNGNSRRLFQAFEEKCGASRCIDLKGVLTGNMLCSCEDCVKHAIELVEEQL
;
A
#
# COMPACT_ATOMS: atom_id res chain seq x y z
N MET A 1 -4.15 -13.83 13.63
CA MET A 1 -3.98 -13.35 12.23
C MET A 1 -2.75 -12.45 12.18
N ASN A 2 -1.89 -12.64 11.19
CA ASN A 2 -0.70 -11.80 11.06
C ASN A 2 -1.06 -10.44 10.42
N ARG A 3 -0.11 -9.52 10.34
CA ARG A 3 -0.35 -8.17 9.83
C ARG A 3 -0.80 -8.17 8.36
N PRO A 4 -0.13 -8.90 7.44
CA PRO A 4 -0.61 -8.96 6.05
C PRO A 4 -2.03 -9.49 5.90
N GLU A 5 -2.39 -10.52 6.64
CA GLU A 5 -3.75 -11.07 6.62
C GLU A 5 -4.77 -10.08 7.15
N ARG A 6 -4.41 -9.37 8.23
CA ARG A 6 -5.26 -8.32 8.79
C ARG A 6 -5.50 -7.19 7.75
N GLY A 7 -4.44 -6.80 7.04
CA GLY A 7 -4.55 -5.81 5.99
C GLY A 7 -5.50 -6.23 4.88
N ALA A 8 -5.40 -7.48 4.43
CA ALA A 8 -6.29 -8.01 3.40
C ALA A 8 -7.75 -7.98 3.88
N GLU A 9 -7.99 -8.30 5.14
CA GLU A 9 -9.35 -8.23 5.72
C GLU A 9 -9.85 -6.79 5.77
N LEU A 10 -9.00 -5.84 6.18
CA LEU A 10 -9.34 -4.42 6.23
C LEU A 10 -9.71 -3.86 4.85
N LYS A 11 -9.13 -4.42 3.78
CA LYS A 11 -9.45 -4.00 2.40
C LYS A 11 -10.92 -4.20 2.06
N ARG A 12 -11.62 -5.10 2.73
CA ARG A 12 -13.04 -5.37 2.46
C ARG A 12 -13.94 -4.17 2.78
N SER A 13 -13.51 -3.30 3.69
CA SER A 13 -14.30 -2.14 4.13
C SER A 13 -13.58 -0.80 3.96
N HIS A 14 -12.35 -0.79 3.42
CA HIS A 14 -11.53 0.40 3.24
C HIS A 14 -10.86 0.36 1.88
N ASN A 15 -10.29 1.50 1.43
CA ASN A 15 -9.45 1.45 0.23
C ASN A 15 -8.07 0.85 0.54
N CYS A 16 -7.30 0.54 -0.50
CA CYS A 16 -6.02 -0.14 -0.34
C CYS A 16 -5.04 0.64 0.54
N CYS A 17 -4.96 1.94 0.37
CA CYS A 17 -4.07 2.78 1.18
C CYS A 17 -4.48 2.78 2.64
N GLN A 18 -5.77 2.97 2.91
CA GLN A 18 -6.31 2.95 4.27
C GLN A 18 -6.07 1.60 4.94
N ALA A 19 -6.25 0.51 4.19
CA ALA A 19 -6.05 -0.84 4.72
C ALA A 19 -4.61 -1.05 5.18
N VAL A 20 -3.63 -0.60 4.39
CA VAL A 20 -2.21 -0.69 4.77
C VAL A 20 -1.93 0.17 6.00
N LEU A 21 -2.40 1.42 6.01
CA LEU A 21 -2.17 2.32 7.16
C LEU A 21 -2.76 1.75 8.44
N LEU A 22 -4.00 1.26 8.39
CA LEU A 22 -4.66 0.68 9.57
C LEU A 22 -3.98 -0.60 10.04
N ALA A 23 -3.41 -1.39 9.13
CA ALA A 23 -2.69 -2.60 9.50
C ALA A 23 -1.44 -2.29 10.35
N PHE A 24 -0.89 -1.08 10.24
CA PHE A 24 0.25 -0.63 11.02
C PHE A 24 -0.11 0.36 12.12
N GLU A 25 -1.40 0.51 12.43
CA GLU A 25 -1.86 1.49 13.42
C GLU A 25 -1.12 1.38 14.76
N ASP A 26 -0.82 0.17 15.20
CA ASP A 26 -0.11 -0.11 16.43
C ASP A 26 1.31 0.48 16.49
N LEU A 27 1.92 0.72 15.34
CA LEU A 27 3.27 1.26 15.23
C LEU A 27 3.31 2.73 14.83
N LEU A 28 2.18 3.31 14.42
CA LEU A 28 2.13 4.67 13.91
C LEU A 28 1.68 5.65 14.99
N PRO A 29 2.18 6.90 15.00
CA PRO A 29 1.82 7.90 16.01
C PRO A 29 0.52 8.64 15.66
N TYR A 30 -0.43 7.97 15.01
CA TYR A 30 -1.69 8.55 14.56
C TYR A 30 -2.85 7.65 14.95
N ASP A 31 -4.00 8.26 15.28
CA ASP A 31 -5.19 7.50 15.57
C ASP A 31 -5.86 7.01 14.28
N LYS A 32 -6.84 6.14 14.44
CA LYS A 32 -7.55 5.52 13.31
C LYS A 32 -8.17 6.56 12.38
N GLU A 33 -8.82 7.58 12.94
CA GLU A 33 -9.48 8.61 12.14
C GLU A 33 -8.49 9.37 11.29
N SER A 34 -7.33 9.74 11.86
CA SER A 34 -6.27 10.44 11.13
C SER A 34 -5.73 9.58 9.99
N LEU A 35 -5.54 8.29 10.24
CA LEU A 35 -5.06 7.36 9.19
C LEU A 35 -6.09 7.22 8.07
N LEU A 36 -7.37 7.16 8.40
CA LEU A 36 -8.43 7.10 7.40
C LEU A 36 -8.46 8.34 6.54
N MET A 37 -8.28 9.53 7.14
CA MET A 37 -8.22 10.79 6.39
C MET A 37 -6.99 10.85 5.49
N LEU A 38 -5.82 10.47 5.99
CA LEU A 38 -4.57 10.46 5.22
C LEU A 38 -4.67 9.60 3.96
N GLY A 39 -5.32 8.45 4.06
CA GLY A 39 -5.45 7.52 2.95
C GLY A 39 -6.69 7.72 2.08
N SER A 40 -7.57 8.65 2.41
CA SER A 40 -8.92 8.75 1.81
C SER A 40 -8.91 9.04 0.30
N THR A 41 -7.91 9.77 -0.20
CA THR A 41 -7.85 10.16 -1.62
C THR A 41 -7.01 9.21 -2.48
N PHE A 42 -6.43 8.18 -1.89
CA PHE A 42 -5.54 7.26 -2.62
C PHE A 42 -6.22 5.94 -3.02
N GLY A 43 -7.54 5.87 -2.87
CA GLY A 43 -8.30 4.71 -3.32
C GLY A 43 -8.40 4.66 -4.84
N SER A 44 -8.49 3.44 -5.40
CA SER A 44 -8.65 3.20 -6.85
C SER A 44 -7.62 3.95 -7.69
N GLY A 45 -6.34 3.87 -7.30
CA GLY A 45 -5.26 4.52 -8.06
C GLY A 45 -5.47 6.02 -8.19
N MET A 46 -5.66 6.68 -7.06
CA MET A 46 -5.93 8.13 -6.96
C MET A 46 -7.22 8.52 -7.69
N GLY A 47 -8.25 7.68 -7.52
CA GLY A 47 -9.60 7.96 -7.98
C GLY A 47 -9.94 7.51 -9.40
N GLY A 48 -8.95 7.51 -10.30
CA GLY A 48 -9.18 7.20 -11.71
C GLY A 48 -8.43 5.98 -12.22
N MET A 49 -7.84 5.19 -11.35
CA MET A 49 -7.05 4.00 -11.66
C MET A 49 -5.73 4.27 -12.41
N MET A 50 -5.45 5.52 -12.76
CA MET A 50 -4.25 5.89 -13.50
C MET A 50 -3.02 6.08 -12.60
N GLY A 51 -3.24 6.26 -11.31
CA GLY A 51 -2.16 6.45 -10.34
C GLY A 51 -1.60 5.15 -9.82
N THR A 52 -0.55 5.28 -9.01
CA THR A 52 0.07 4.18 -8.30
C THR A 52 -0.94 3.49 -7.39
N CYS A 53 -0.84 2.17 -7.28
CA CYS A 53 -1.69 1.37 -6.38
C CYS A 53 -1.67 1.95 -4.97
N GLY A 54 -2.86 2.13 -4.38
CA GLY A 54 -3.00 2.69 -3.03
C GLY A 54 -2.28 1.87 -1.97
N ALA A 55 -2.16 0.56 -2.14
CA ALA A 55 -1.42 -0.29 -1.21
C ALA A 55 0.06 0.09 -1.19
N LEU A 56 0.65 0.34 -2.36
CA LEU A 56 2.04 0.77 -2.45
C LEU A 56 2.23 2.17 -1.87
N VAL A 57 1.29 3.08 -2.14
CA VAL A 57 1.33 4.43 -1.55
C VAL A 57 1.31 4.35 -0.03
N GLY A 58 0.38 3.56 0.54
CA GLY A 58 0.30 3.37 1.98
C GLY A 58 1.57 2.77 2.57
N ALA A 59 2.15 1.78 1.88
CA ALA A 59 3.40 1.16 2.30
C ALA A 59 4.56 2.16 2.32
N GLU A 60 4.65 3.02 1.30
CA GLU A 60 5.67 4.07 1.26
C GLU A 60 5.49 5.07 2.42
N MET A 61 4.25 5.43 2.74
CA MET A 61 3.95 6.30 3.88
C MET A 61 4.40 5.67 5.20
N VAL A 62 4.08 4.41 5.42
CA VAL A 62 4.47 3.68 6.63
C VAL A 62 5.99 3.62 6.74
N LEU A 63 6.67 3.27 5.65
CA LEU A 63 8.13 3.20 5.63
C LEU A 63 8.75 4.53 6.03
N GLY A 64 8.25 5.64 5.50
CA GLY A 64 8.73 6.97 5.83
C GLY A 64 8.53 7.33 7.29
N ILE A 65 7.32 7.08 7.80
CA ILE A 65 6.99 7.39 9.20
C ILE A 65 7.86 6.56 10.17
N LEU A 66 7.95 5.26 9.92
CA LEU A 66 8.71 4.37 10.81
C LEU A 66 10.22 4.62 10.75
N SER A 67 10.72 5.18 9.66
CA SER A 67 12.14 5.54 9.56
C SER A 67 12.51 6.69 10.51
N GLY A 68 11.55 7.54 10.85
CA GLY A 68 11.80 8.76 11.64
C GLY A 68 12.59 9.82 10.88
N ARG A 69 12.81 9.65 9.57
CA ARG A 69 13.62 10.56 8.75
C ARG A 69 12.74 11.41 7.87
N THR A 70 13.18 12.62 7.61
CA THR A 70 12.44 13.57 6.76
C THR A 70 13.09 13.73 5.38
N SER A 71 14.22 13.08 5.14
CA SER A 71 14.94 13.15 3.87
C SER A 71 15.88 11.98 3.74
N GLY A 72 16.48 11.82 2.55
CA GLY A 72 17.44 10.75 2.29
C GLY A 72 16.80 9.38 2.13
N MET A 73 15.50 9.31 1.82
CA MET A 73 14.75 8.06 1.73
C MET A 73 14.53 7.56 0.30
N ASN A 74 15.08 8.25 -0.71
CA ASN A 74 14.82 7.86 -2.10
C ASN A 74 15.25 6.43 -2.41
N GLY A 75 16.37 5.98 -1.86
CA GLY A 75 16.84 4.60 -2.06
C GLY A 75 15.90 3.57 -1.45
N ASN A 76 15.40 3.85 -0.24
CA ASN A 76 14.45 2.98 0.45
C ASN A 76 13.12 2.91 -0.32
N SER A 77 12.63 4.07 -0.75
CA SER A 77 11.39 4.17 -1.51
C SER A 77 11.51 3.41 -2.83
N ARG A 78 12.61 3.60 -3.56
CA ARG A 78 12.84 2.90 -4.83
C ARG A 78 12.89 1.39 -4.66
N ARG A 79 13.55 0.91 -3.62
CA ARG A 79 13.60 -0.53 -3.33
C ARG A 79 12.21 -1.10 -3.09
N LEU A 80 11.41 -0.41 -2.28
CA LEU A 80 10.04 -0.84 -2.00
C LEU A 80 9.20 -0.85 -3.28
N PHE A 81 9.30 0.20 -4.08
CA PHE A 81 8.55 0.34 -5.33
C PHE A 81 8.90 -0.80 -6.30
N GLN A 82 10.19 -1.04 -6.52
CA GLN A 82 10.66 -2.09 -7.42
C GLN A 82 10.27 -3.49 -6.94
N ALA A 83 10.40 -3.74 -5.64
CA ALA A 83 10.01 -5.02 -5.06
C ALA A 83 8.49 -5.27 -5.22
N PHE A 84 7.68 -4.23 -5.07
CA PHE A 84 6.25 -4.33 -5.28
C PHE A 84 5.93 -4.67 -6.75
N GLU A 85 6.58 -3.99 -7.70
CA GLU A 85 6.38 -4.28 -9.12
C GLU A 85 6.75 -5.71 -9.48
N GLU A 86 7.86 -6.21 -8.93
CA GLU A 86 8.27 -7.59 -9.17
C GLU A 86 7.26 -8.59 -8.59
N LYS A 87 6.78 -8.33 -7.38
CA LYS A 87 5.90 -9.27 -6.68
C LYS A 87 4.48 -9.26 -7.22
N CYS A 88 3.97 -8.09 -7.61
CA CYS A 88 2.58 -7.92 -8.04
C CYS A 88 2.41 -7.83 -9.55
N GLY A 89 3.48 -7.58 -10.29
CA GLY A 89 3.48 -7.52 -11.76
C GLY A 89 3.38 -6.10 -12.33
N ALA A 90 3.02 -5.11 -11.55
CA ALA A 90 2.90 -3.72 -11.98
C ALA A 90 2.80 -2.82 -10.74
N SER A 91 2.75 -1.51 -10.94
CA SER A 91 2.57 -0.53 -9.86
C SER A 91 1.33 0.34 -10.03
N ARG A 92 0.83 0.52 -11.26
CA ARG A 92 -0.37 1.31 -11.50
C ARG A 92 -1.62 0.48 -11.28
N CYS A 93 -2.64 1.07 -10.66
CA CYS A 93 -3.90 0.40 -10.37
C CYS A 93 -4.54 -0.21 -11.64
N ILE A 94 -4.59 0.55 -12.74
CA ILE A 94 -5.21 0.11 -13.98
C ILE A 94 -4.55 -1.16 -14.55
N ASP A 95 -3.25 -1.27 -14.42
CA ASP A 95 -2.50 -2.44 -14.90
C ASP A 95 -2.71 -3.65 -13.97
N LEU A 96 -2.67 -3.42 -12.66
CA LEU A 96 -2.87 -4.48 -11.68
C LEU A 96 -4.26 -5.10 -11.80
N LYS A 97 -5.29 -4.28 -12.06
CA LYS A 97 -6.67 -4.74 -12.20
C LYS A 97 -6.96 -5.34 -13.58
N GLY A 98 -6.06 -5.13 -14.55
CA GLY A 98 -6.22 -5.67 -15.89
C GLY A 98 -7.33 -5.03 -16.68
N VAL A 99 -7.62 -3.76 -16.44
CA VAL A 99 -8.71 -3.04 -17.12
C VAL A 99 -8.46 -2.96 -18.62
N LEU A 100 -7.21 -2.67 -19.03
CA LEU A 100 -6.85 -2.52 -20.43
C LEU A 100 -6.56 -3.85 -21.13
N THR A 101 -6.09 -4.85 -20.37
CA THR A 101 -5.65 -6.15 -20.91
C THR A 101 -6.69 -7.24 -20.78
N GLY A 102 -7.66 -7.08 -19.89
CA GLY A 102 -8.60 -8.14 -19.52
C GLY A 102 -7.97 -9.19 -18.60
N ASN A 103 -6.76 -8.95 -18.09
CA ASN A 103 -6.03 -9.91 -17.28
C ASN A 103 -5.57 -9.27 -15.98
N MET A 104 -6.24 -9.60 -14.86
CA MET A 104 -5.87 -9.10 -13.53
C MET A 104 -4.54 -9.72 -13.11
N LEU A 105 -3.55 -8.88 -12.80
CA LEU A 105 -2.24 -9.32 -12.35
C LEU A 105 -2.21 -9.61 -10.85
N CYS A 106 -2.93 -8.80 -10.06
CA CYS A 106 -2.92 -8.91 -8.61
C CYS A 106 -4.22 -8.31 -8.06
N SER A 107 -4.92 -9.06 -7.20
CA SER A 107 -6.16 -8.57 -6.57
C SER A 107 -5.85 -7.46 -5.58
N CYS A 108 -6.86 -6.63 -5.25
CA CYS A 108 -6.71 -5.58 -4.24
C CYS A 108 -6.23 -6.13 -2.91
N GLU A 109 -6.83 -7.23 -2.45
CA GLU A 109 -6.44 -7.85 -1.19
C GLU A 109 -5.00 -8.36 -1.22
N ASP A 110 -4.57 -8.95 -2.32
CA ASP A 110 -3.21 -9.43 -2.48
C ASP A 110 -2.21 -8.28 -2.59
N CYS A 111 -2.58 -7.19 -3.25
CA CYS A 111 -1.73 -5.99 -3.29
C CYS A 111 -1.47 -5.45 -1.88
N VAL A 112 -2.52 -5.42 -1.05
CA VAL A 112 -2.39 -4.99 0.36
C VAL A 112 -1.48 -5.94 1.13
N LYS A 113 -1.69 -7.25 1.00
CA LYS A 113 -0.85 -8.25 1.68
C LYS A 113 0.62 -8.10 1.28
N HIS A 114 0.89 -8.04 0.00
CA HIS A 114 2.27 -7.95 -0.50
C HIS A 114 2.93 -6.64 -0.09
N ALA A 115 2.21 -5.53 -0.14
CA ALA A 115 2.73 -4.24 0.30
C ALA A 115 3.15 -4.29 1.77
N ILE A 116 2.32 -4.87 2.64
CA ILE A 116 2.62 -5.01 4.06
C ILE A 116 3.83 -5.92 4.29
N GLU A 117 3.88 -7.07 3.62
CA GLU A 117 5.01 -7.99 3.71
C GLU A 117 6.33 -7.29 3.36
N LEU A 118 6.31 -6.50 2.29
CA LEU A 118 7.51 -5.79 1.82
C LEU A 118 7.97 -4.71 2.80
N VAL A 119 7.04 -4.02 3.46
CA VAL A 119 7.40 -3.07 4.52
C VAL A 119 8.03 -3.82 5.68
N GLU A 120 7.42 -4.92 6.12
CA GLU A 120 7.93 -5.72 7.23
C GLU A 120 9.36 -6.22 6.97
N GLU A 121 9.69 -6.55 5.72
CA GLU A 121 11.03 -6.99 5.35
C GLU A 121 12.09 -5.88 5.51
N GLN A 122 11.67 -4.62 5.51
CA GLN A 122 12.58 -3.48 5.67
C GLN A 122 12.66 -2.94 7.11
N LEU A 123 11.90 -3.53 8.02
CA LEU A 123 11.89 -3.09 9.44
C LEU A 123 12.98 -3.79 10.30
#